data_cab2a3bf2975cb47f71c9ee9d07c5c7f
#
_entry.id   cab2a3bf2975cb47f71c9ee9d07c5c7f
#
_cell.length_a   1.000
_cell.length_b   1.000
_cell.length_c   1.000
_cell.angle_alpha   90.00
_cell.angle_beta   90.00
_cell.angle_gamma   90.00
#
_symmetry.space_group_name_H-M   'P 1'
#
loop_
_entity.id
_entity.type
_entity.pdbx_description
1 polymer ?
#
loop_
_entity_poly.entity_id
_entity_poly.type
_entity_poly.pdbx_seq_one_letter_code
_entity_poly.pdbx_strand_id
1 'polypeptide(L)'
;MKILIVEDDFTNRLLMQELLKSYGTCHVAVNGKEAVDAAQLALEIGEPYDLVCLDIIMPEMDGQEALRKIRDNEEARGVLSTKGAKIVMTTALGDVKSISTAFTSLCDGYLTKPIQKEKLVEELRKLKLIL
;
A
#
# COMPACT_ATOMS: atom_id res chain seq x y z
N MET A 1 -1.33 -14.59 -2.18
CA MET A 1 -1.65 -13.16 -1.96
C MET A 1 -1.04 -12.35 -3.09
N LYS A 2 -1.74 -11.35 -3.56
CA LYS A 2 -1.27 -10.45 -4.62
C LYS A 2 -0.91 -9.11 -3.98
N ILE A 3 0.33 -8.68 -4.15
CA ILE A 3 0.91 -7.55 -3.41
C ILE A 3 1.40 -6.48 -4.39
N LEU A 4 1.07 -5.22 -4.10
CA LEU A 4 1.63 -4.08 -4.82
C LEU A 4 2.54 -3.30 -3.88
N ILE A 5 3.78 -3.09 -4.29
CA ILE A 5 4.77 -2.31 -3.56
C ILE A 5 4.97 -0.99 -4.29
N VAL A 6 4.65 0.11 -3.63
CA VAL A 6 4.77 1.45 -4.21
C VAL A 6 5.87 2.21 -3.49
N GLU A 7 7.01 2.37 -4.15
CA GLU A 7 8.20 2.96 -3.56
C GLU A 7 9.08 3.50 -4.69
N ASP A 8 9.43 4.78 -4.62
CA ASP A 8 10.26 5.42 -5.64
C ASP A 8 11.75 5.15 -5.43
N ASP A 9 12.18 4.86 -4.20
CA ASP A 9 13.58 4.55 -3.92
C ASP A 9 13.89 3.09 -4.24
N PHE A 10 14.87 2.89 -5.12
CA PHE A 10 15.25 1.56 -5.60
C PHE A 10 15.64 0.61 -4.47
N THR A 11 16.46 1.08 -3.53
CA THR A 11 16.95 0.26 -2.42
C THR A 11 15.81 -0.15 -1.49
N ASN A 12 14.93 0.79 -1.15
CA ASN A 12 13.78 0.50 -0.30
C ASN A 12 12.81 -0.45 -1.01
N ARG A 13 12.65 -0.30 -2.32
CA ARG A 13 11.79 -1.18 -3.12
C ARG A 13 12.30 -2.60 -3.11
N LEU A 14 13.62 -2.78 -3.29
CA LEU A 14 14.25 -4.12 -3.22
C LEU A 14 14.07 -4.75 -1.84
N LEU A 15 14.25 -3.96 -0.78
CA LEU A 15 14.05 -4.44 0.57
C LEU A 15 12.62 -4.96 0.78
N MET A 16 11.65 -4.19 0.35
CA MET A 16 10.24 -4.59 0.48
C MET A 16 9.93 -5.85 -0.32
N GLN A 17 10.48 -5.97 -1.54
CA GLN A 17 10.31 -7.17 -2.35
C GLN A 17 10.90 -8.40 -1.64
N GLU A 18 12.07 -8.27 -1.06
CA GLU A 18 12.69 -9.37 -0.30
C GLU A 18 11.85 -9.78 0.90
N LEU A 19 11.34 -8.81 1.64
CA LEU A 19 10.54 -9.08 2.83
C LEU A 19 9.20 -9.73 2.51
N LEU A 20 8.62 -9.40 1.37
CA LEU A 20 7.26 -9.83 1.02
C LEU A 20 7.18 -11.00 0.05
N LYS A 21 8.28 -11.36 -0.62
CA LYS A 21 8.25 -12.39 -1.67
C LYS A 21 7.75 -13.75 -1.19
N SER A 22 7.95 -14.08 0.07
CA SER A 22 7.50 -15.37 0.62
C SER A 22 6.01 -15.40 0.93
N TYR A 23 5.34 -14.25 0.90
CA TYR A 23 3.92 -14.15 1.23
C TYR A 23 3.02 -14.07 0.00
N GLY A 24 3.57 -13.78 -1.16
CA GLY A 24 2.75 -13.71 -2.37
C GLY A 24 3.50 -13.15 -3.57
N THR A 25 2.76 -12.96 -4.66
CA THR A 25 3.29 -12.37 -5.88
C THR A 25 3.38 -10.86 -5.71
N CYS A 26 4.58 -10.30 -5.90
CA CYS A 26 4.81 -8.87 -5.72
C CYS A 26 4.93 -8.17 -7.07
N HIS A 27 4.15 -7.10 -7.23
CA HIS A 27 4.29 -6.14 -8.31
C HIS A 27 4.82 -4.83 -7.74
N VAL A 28 5.45 -4.01 -8.56
CA VAL A 28 6.02 -2.75 -8.09
C VAL A 28 5.47 -1.57 -8.90
N ALA A 29 5.34 -0.44 -8.23
CA ALA A 29 5.06 0.84 -8.85
C ALA A 29 6.06 1.85 -8.27
N VAL A 30 6.51 2.79 -9.07
CA VAL A 30 7.56 3.73 -8.67
C VAL A 30 7.02 5.11 -8.30
N ASN A 31 5.73 5.33 -8.48
CA ASN A 31 5.06 6.57 -8.06
C ASN A 31 3.58 6.32 -7.83
N GLY A 32 2.90 7.36 -7.33
CA GLY A 32 1.48 7.26 -7.01
C GLY A 32 0.58 7.03 -8.22
N LYS A 33 0.93 7.62 -9.36
CA LYS A 33 0.14 7.44 -10.58
C LYS A 33 0.18 6.00 -11.05
N GLU A 34 1.36 5.39 -11.08
CA GLU A 34 1.51 3.98 -11.43
C GLU A 34 0.73 3.09 -10.46
N ALA A 35 0.74 3.44 -9.18
CA ALA A 35 0.00 2.69 -8.17
C ALA A 35 -1.50 2.71 -8.42
N VAL A 36 -2.05 3.89 -8.71
CA VAL A 36 -3.48 4.05 -9.01
C VAL A 36 -3.85 3.27 -10.26
N ASP A 37 -3.05 3.39 -11.31
CA ASP A 37 -3.30 2.67 -12.57
C ASP A 37 -3.23 1.16 -12.38
N ALA A 38 -2.25 0.66 -11.63
CA ALA A 38 -2.10 -0.77 -11.36
C ALA A 38 -3.28 -1.30 -10.55
N ALA A 39 -3.68 -0.58 -9.51
CA ALA A 39 -4.80 -1.00 -8.67
C ALA A 39 -6.12 -1.00 -9.46
N GLN A 40 -6.31 -0.01 -10.32
CA GLN A 40 -7.51 0.07 -11.15
C GLN A 40 -7.56 -1.09 -12.17
N LEU A 41 -6.44 -1.35 -12.85
CA LEU A 41 -6.36 -2.46 -13.80
C LEU A 41 -6.65 -3.79 -13.09
N ALA A 42 -6.12 -3.98 -11.89
CA ALA A 42 -6.36 -5.19 -11.11
C ALA A 42 -7.85 -5.40 -10.83
N LEU A 43 -8.57 -4.32 -10.50
CA LEU A 43 -10.01 -4.38 -10.32
C LEU A 43 -10.74 -4.73 -11.61
N GLU A 44 -10.31 -4.13 -12.71
CA GLU A 44 -10.94 -4.36 -14.04
C GLU A 44 -10.83 -5.80 -14.50
N ILE A 45 -9.69 -6.44 -14.26
CA ILE A 45 -9.48 -7.84 -14.66
C ILE A 45 -9.98 -8.84 -13.62
N GLY A 46 -10.59 -8.38 -12.54
CA GLY A 46 -11.12 -9.27 -11.50
C GLY A 46 -10.07 -9.90 -10.60
N GLU A 47 -8.85 -9.35 -10.55
CA GLU A 47 -7.75 -9.85 -9.74
C GLU A 47 -7.19 -8.73 -8.87
N PRO A 48 -7.97 -8.20 -7.90
CA PRO A 48 -7.54 -7.09 -7.08
C PRO A 48 -6.35 -7.45 -6.19
N TYR A 49 -5.58 -6.43 -5.82
CA TYR A 49 -4.50 -6.61 -4.86
C TYR A 49 -5.07 -6.89 -3.47
N ASP A 50 -4.43 -7.80 -2.75
CA ASP A 50 -4.76 -8.08 -1.35
C ASP A 50 -4.08 -7.08 -0.43
N LEU A 51 -2.86 -6.69 -0.77
CA LEU A 51 -2.05 -5.77 0.01
C LEU A 51 -1.39 -4.74 -0.90
N VAL A 52 -1.45 -3.48 -0.49
CA VAL A 52 -0.71 -2.38 -1.12
C VAL A 52 0.15 -1.74 -0.05
N CYS A 53 1.48 -1.77 -0.24
CA CYS A 53 2.41 -1.04 0.62
C CYS A 53 2.74 0.26 -0.11
N LEU A 54 2.35 1.39 0.46
CA LEU A 54 2.31 2.67 -0.23
C LEU A 54 3.14 3.72 0.51
N ASP A 55 4.22 4.16 -0.11
CA ASP A 55 5.05 5.23 0.42
C ASP A 55 4.27 6.54 0.39
N ILE A 56 4.36 7.32 1.46
CA ILE A 56 3.66 8.60 1.56
C ILE A 56 4.31 9.67 0.69
N ILE A 57 5.63 9.76 0.70
CA ILE A 57 6.35 10.83 -0.01
C ILE A 57 6.95 10.28 -1.30
N MET A 58 6.36 10.69 -2.43
CA MET A 58 6.80 10.30 -3.77
C MET A 58 6.64 11.46 -4.72
N PRO A 59 7.44 11.51 -5.81
CA PRO A 59 7.27 12.54 -6.83
C PRO A 59 5.96 12.35 -7.61
N GLU A 60 5.51 13.38 -8.29
CA GLU A 60 4.29 13.48 -9.11
C GLU A 60 3.01 13.38 -8.29
N MET A 61 2.70 12.21 -7.76
CA MET A 61 1.52 11.99 -6.95
C MET A 61 1.97 11.33 -5.64
N ASP A 62 1.79 12.01 -4.51
CA ASP A 62 2.16 11.46 -3.21
C ASP A 62 1.24 10.32 -2.78
N GLY A 63 1.65 9.62 -1.72
CA GLY A 63 0.92 8.45 -1.25
C GLY A 63 -0.48 8.77 -0.73
N GLN A 64 -0.69 9.95 -0.17
CA GLN A 64 -2.01 10.31 0.34
C GLN A 64 -3.01 10.52 -0.80
N GLU A 65 -2.58 11.18 -1.87
CA GLU A 65 -3.41 11.36 -3.06
C GLU A 65 -3.70 10.03 -3.73
N ALA A 66 -2.67 9.17 -3.86
CA ALA A 66 -2.83 7.84 -4.43
C ALA A 66 -3.81 6.99 -3.63
N LEU A 67 -3.71 7.02 -2.30
CA LEU A 67 -4.62 6.31 -1.40
C LEU A 67 -6.07 6.70 -1.66
N ARG A 68 -6.34 8.00 -1.73
CA ARG A 68 -7.69 8.52 -1.98
C ARG A 68 -8.22 8.01 -3.32
N LYS A 69 -7.41 8.09 -4.38
CA LYS A 69 -7.83 7.66 -5.71
C LYS A 69 -8.07 6.16 -5.79
N ILE A 70 -7.26 5.37 -5.12
CA ILE A 70 -7.47 3.93 -5.05
C ILE A 70 -8.82 3.62 -4.38
N ARG A 71 -9.12 4.28 -3.26
CA ARG A 71 -10.39 4.08 -2.56
C ARG A 71 -11.58 4.57 -3.37
N ASP A 72 -11.45 5.70 -4.06
CA ASP A 72 -12.50 6.22 -4.93
C ASP A 72 -12.81 5.24 -6.07
N ASN A 73 -11.79 4.64 -6.67
CA ASN A 73 -11.97 3.66 -7.73
C ASN A 73 -12.65 2.38 -7.21
N GLU A 74 -12.30 1.94 -6.01
CA GLU A 74 -12.97 0.80 -5.38
C GLU A 74 -14.46 1.10 -5.16
N GLU A 75 -14.75 2.27 -4.60
CA GLU A 75 -16.13 2.70 -4.33
C GLU A 75 -16.94 2.78 -5.61
N ALA A 76 -16.36 3.35 -6.68
CA ALA A 76 -17.02 3.46 -7.98
C ALA A 76 -17.39 2.09 -8.58
N ARG A 77 -16.70 1.04 -8.17
CA ARG A 77 -16.98 -0.34 -8.60
C ARG A 77 -17.80 -1.13 -7.57
N GLY A 78 -18.33 -0.45 -6.56
CA GLY A 78 -19.16 -1.08 -5.54
C GLY A 78 -18.39 -1.90 -4.51
N VAL A 79 -17.08 -1.72 -4.40
CA VAL A 79 -16.27 -2.42 -3.39
C VAL A 79 -16.36 -1.66 -2.07
N LEU A 80 -16.84 -2.32 -1.04
CA LEU A 80 -16.92 -1.72 0.29
C LEU A 80 -15.51 -1.50 0.87
N SER A 81 -15.33 -0.45 1.66
CA SER A 81 -14.02 -0.11 2.25
C SER A 81 -13.42 -1.25 3.07
N THR A 82 -14.26 -2.07 3.69
CA THR A 82 -13.83 -3.23 4.46
C THR A 82 -13.41 -4.42 3.60
N LYS A 83 -13.72 -4.40 2.31
CA LYS A 83 -13.44 -5.47 1.35
C LYS A 83 -12.45 -5.09 0.27
N GLY A 84 -11.98 -3.85 0.28
CA GLY A 84 -10.94 -3.40 -0.64
C GLY A 84 -9.57 -3.94 -0.28
N ALA A 85 -8.57 -3.58 -1.08
CA ALA A 85 -7.17 -3.91 -0.77
C ALA A 85 -6.80 -3.38 0.60
N LYS A 86 -6.02 -4.15 1.35
CA LYS A 86 -5.44 -3.65 2.59
C LYS A 86 -4.27 -2.75 2.23
N ILE A 87 -4.31 -1.51 2.69
CA ILE A 87 -3.29 -0.52 2.36
C ILE A 87 -2.51 -0.15 3.61
N VAL A 88 -1.20 -0.43 3.56
CA VAL A 88 -0.27 -0.10 4.63
C VAL A 88 0.62 1.03 4.13
N MET A 89 0.55 2.19 4.78
CA MET A 89 1.38 3.34 4.43
C MET A 89 2.77 3.15 5.02
N THR A 90 3.80 3.49 4.24
CA THR A 90 5.18 3.51 4.75
C THR A 90 5.65 4.96 4.80
N THR A 91 6.30 5.33 5.89
CA THR A 91 6.65 6.73 6.14
C THR A 91 7.93 6.84 6.96
N ALA A 92 8.67 7.93 6.76
CA ALA A 92 9.79 8.24 7.64
C ALA A 92 9.25 8.65 9.02
N LEU A 93 10.03 8.42 10.06
CA LEU A 93 9.62 8.64 11.45
C LEU A 93 9.06 10.05 11.69
N GLY A 94 9.65 11.07 11.06
CA GLY A 94 9.21 12.45 11.23
C GLY A 94 7.90 12.79 10.50
N ASP A 95 7.47 11.97 9.55
CA ASP A 95 6.31 12.26 8.71
C ASP A 95 5.00 11.69 9.25
N VAL A 96 5.07 10.83 10.27
CA VAL A 96 3.87 10.23 10.88
C VAL A 96 2.89 11.30 11.35
N LYS A 97 3.41 12.40 11.89
CA LYS A 97 2.58 13.50 12.42
C LYS A 97 1.91 14.33 11.34
N SER A 98 2.40 14.28 10.10
CA SER A 98 1.84 15.04 8.97
C SER A 98 0.68 14.32 8.30
N ILE A 99 0.42 13.08 8.68
CA ILE A 99 -0.68 12.31 8.11
C ILE A 99 -2.00 12.86 8.63
N SER A 100 -2.82 13.37 7.72
CA SER A 100 -4.14 13.91 8.05
C SER A 100 -5.06 12.82 8.58
N THR A 101 -5.89 13.15 9.58
CA THR A 101 -6.90 12.23 10.12
C THR A 101 -7.84 11.72 9.02
N ALA A 102 -8.13 12.55 8.02
CA ALA A 102 -8.98 12.16 6.89
C ALA A 102 -8.37 11.01 6.09
N PHE A 103 -7.05 11.00 5.93
CA PHE A 103 -6.36 9.92 5.21
C PHE A 103 -6.16 8.70 6.09
N THR A 104 -6.03 8.89 7.40
CA THR A 104 -5.87 7.80 8.36
C THR A 104 -7.02 6.80 8.29
N SER A 105 -8.23 7.29 8.04
CA SER A 105 -9.42 6.42 7.95
C SER A 105 -9.47 5.60 6.65
N LEU A 106 -8.67 5.96 5.64
CA LEU A 106 -8.67 5.28 4.34
C LEU A 106 -7.62 4.19 4.25
N CYS A 107 -6.58 4.22 5.07
CA CYS A 107 -5.56 3.18 5.11
C CYS A 107 -5.81 2.21 6.27
N ASP A 108 -5.19 1.05 6.19
CA ASP A 108 -5.39 -0.02 7.19
C ASP A 108 -4.27 -0.08 8.22
N GLY A 109 -3.14 0.54 7.94
CA GLY A 109 -2.02 0.55 8.88
C GLY A 109 -0.85 1.38 8.39
N TYR A 110 0.19 1.45 9.22
CA TYR A 110 1.42 2.21 8.97
C TYR A 110 2.62 1.41 9.35
N LEU A 111 3.72 1.63 8.63
CA LEU A 111 5.04 1.17 9.03
C LEU A 111 6.01 2.33 8.90
N THR A 112 6.87 2.53 9.88
CA THR A 112 7.89 3.57 9.83
C THR A 112 9.17 3.01 9.22
N LYS A 113 9.84 3.82 8.42
CA LYS A 113 11.15 3.47 7.84
C LYS A 113 12.26 3.68 8.89
N PRO A 114 13.28 2.83 8.92
CA PRO A 114 13.47 1.66 8.05
C PRO A 114 12.52 0.52 8.41
N ILE A 115 12.02 -0.17 7.38
CA ILE A 115 11.04 -1.24 7.58
C ILE A 115 11.73 -2.44 8.22
N GLN A 116 11.20 -2.89 9.36
CA GLN A 116 11.71 -4.06 10.08
C GLN A 116 10.80 -5.25 9.82
N LYS A 117 11.40 -6.40 9.56
CA LYS A 117 10.67 -7.62 9.22
C LYS A 117 9.62 -7.97 10.29
N GLU A 118 10.00 -7.90 11.56
CA GLU A 118 9.10 -8.27 12.67
C GLU A 118 7.86 -7.38 12.70
N LYS A 119 8.04 -6.08 12.45
CA LYS A 119 6.93 -5.14 12.44
C LYS A 119 6.04 -5.31 11.23
N LEU A 120 6.63 -5.63 10.08
CA LEU A 120 5.86 -5.95 8.87
C LEU A 120 5.00 -7.19 9.09
N VAL A 121 5.58 -8.25 9.60
CA VAL A 121 4.86 -9.50 9.87
C VAL A 121 3.74 -9.28 10.88
N GLU A 122 4.01 -8.52 11.93
CA GLU A 122 3.00 -8.18 12.93
C GLU A 122 1.81 -7.45 12.29
N GLU A 123 2.09 -6.49 11.40
CA GLU A 123 1.05 -5.76 10.71
C GLU A 123 0.23 -6.66 9.79
N LEU A 124 0.88 -7.55 9.06
CA LEU A 124 0.19 -8.51 8.18
C LEU A 124 -0.75 -9.43 8.97
N ARG A 125 -0.34 -9.87 10.17
CA ARG A 125 -1.19 -10.67 11.05
C ARG A 125 -2.37 -9.88 11.57
N LYS A 126 -2.13 -8.64 11.97
CA LYS A 126 -3.17 -7.74 12.46
C LYS A 126 -4.24 -7.51 11.39
N LEU A 127 -3.85 -7.43 10.14
CA LEU A 127 -4.75 -7.26 9.00
C LEU A 127 -5.35 -8.58 8.52
N LYS A 128 -5.01 -9.70 9.15
CA LYS A 128 -5.49 -11.03 8.82
C LYS A 128 -5.12 -11.49 7.42
N LEU A 129 -4.00 -10.98 6.90
CA LEU A 129 -3.46 -11.38 5.61
C LEU A 129 -2.62 -12.65 5.70
N ILE A 130 -2.09 -12.94 6.89
CA ILE A 130 -1.36 -14.17 7.20
C ILE A 130 -1.82 -14.70 8.56
N LEU A 131 -1.45 -15.94 8.84
CA LEU A 131 -1.78 -16.59 10.13
C LEU A 131 -0.94 -16.10 11.30
#